data_60113c3bee0704a9aa57a954646a4c34
#
_entry.id   60113c3bee0704a9aa57a954646a4c34
#
_cell.length_a   1.000
_cell.length_b   1.000
_cell.length_c   1.000
_cell.angle_alpha   90.00
_cell.angle_beta   90.00
_cell.angle_gamma   90.00
#
_symmetry.space_group_name_H-M   'P 1'
#
loop_
_entity.id
_entity.type
_entity.pdbx_description
1 polymer ?
#
loop_
_entity_poly.entity_id
_entity_poly.type
_entity_poly.pdbx_seq_one_letter_code
_entity_poly.pdbx_strand_id
1 'polypeptide(L)'
;QIADEAYLLPGKTSAETYMNIPALIEIAHRAGADCLHPGYGFLSENADFARTVEQAGLTWIGPSPEAIELLGDKLSARALAVEVDAPLAPGTGEPLSTWEEARDFADKHGMPIAIKAAFGGGGRGLKVVFDEADIEEGFASAGREAKEAFGRGECYVEKFLTHPRHVEAQVLADAHGNVAVLGTRDCST
;
A
#
# COMPACT_ATOMS: atom_id res chain seq x y z
N GLN A 1 28.19 13.38 -3.73
CA GLN A 1 27.55 13.87 -2.50
C GLN A 1 26.63 15.01 -2.92
N ILE A 2 25.33 14.88 -2.65
CA ILE A 2 24.30 15.86 -3.09
C ILE A 2 23.77 16.64 -1.89
N ALA A 3 23.78 16.02 -0.68
CA ALA A 3 23.31 16.64 0.54
C ALA A 3 24.40 17.52 1.18
N ASP A 4 23.97 18.65 1.77
CA ASP A 4 24.86 19.57 2.51
C ASP A 4 25.26 18.97 3.86
N GLU A 5 24.34 18.27 4.52
CA GLU A 5 24.54 17.63 5.82
C GLU A 5 24.03 16.18 5.82
N ALA A 6 24.59 15.38 6.71
CA ALA A 6 24.15 14.01 6.95
C ALA A 6 24.20 13.69 8.44
N TYR A 7 23.17 13.00 8.93
CA TYR A 7 23.02 12.64 10.32
C TYR A 7 22.97 11.13 10.50
N LEU A 8 23.78 10.62 11.42
CA LEU A 8 23.76 9.20 11.76
C LEU A 8 22.53 8.88 12.61
N LEU A 9 21.78 7.86 12.19
CA LEU A 9 20.75 7.23 13.02
C LEU A 9 21.41 6.18 13.90
N PRO A 10 21.35 6.30 15.24
CA PRO A 10 22.01 5.35 16.14
C PRO A 10 21.18 4.06 16.19
N GLY A 11 21.72 2.97 15.67
CA GLY A 11 21.10 1.65 15.70
C GLY A 11 21.65 0.72 14.63
N LYS A 12 21.18 -0.54 14.65
CA LYS A 12 21.61 -1.60 13.72
C LYS A 12 20.44 -2.16 12.88
N THR A 13 19.23 -1.96 13.34
CA THR A 13 18.01 -2.46 12.69
C THR A 13 17.19 -1.31 12.13
N SER A 14 16.29 -1.60 11.18
CA SER A 14 15.37 -0.60 10.66
C SER A 14 14.47 0.00 11.76
N ALA A 15 14.07 -0.82 12.74
CA ALA A 15 13.25 -0.38 13.86
C ALA A 15 13.95 0.64 14.75
N GLU A 16 15.27 0.49 14.94
CA GLU A 16 16.09 1.41 15.72
C GLU A 16 16.46 2.69 14.95
N THR A 17 16.36 2.67 13.61
CA THR A 17 16.86 3.73 12.73
C THR A 17 15.73 4.34 11.89
N TYR A 18 15.54 3.88 10.65
CA TYR A 18 14.60 4.46 9.68
C TYR A 18 13.11 4.31 10.02
N MET A 19 12.77 3.44 11.00
CA MET A 19 11.42 3.29 11.56
C MET A 19 11.27 3.96 12.93
N ASN A 20 12.32 4.62 13.44
CA ASN A 20 12.30 5.29 14.74
C ASN A 20 11.83 6.74 14.58
N ILE A 21 10.51 6.93 14.62
CA ILE A 21 9.88 8.24 14.46
C ILE A 21 10.47 9.30 15.41
N PRO A 22 10.60 9.06 16.75
CA PRO A 22 11.19 10.05 17.65
C PRO A 22 12.58 10.49 17.24
N ALA A 23 13.45 9.56 16.85
CA ALA A 23 14.82 9.89 16.43
C ALA A 23 14.84 10.72 15.13
N LEU A 24 13.94 10.45 14.19
CA LEU A 24 13.83 11.21 12.94
C LEU A 24 13.38 12.64 13.21
N ILE A 25 12.39 12.84 14.07
CA ILE A 25 11.91 14.18 14.45
C ILE A 25 13.01 14.97 15.21
N GLU A 26 13.70 14.31 16.13
CA GLU A 26 14.84 14.95 16.86
C GLU A 26 15.93 15.43 15.88
N ILE A 27 16.28 14.58 14.90
CA ILE A 27 17.27 14.94 13.87
C ILE A 27 16.78 16.10 13.02
N ALA A 28 15.51 16.10 12.60
CA ALA A 28 14.93 17.18 11.81
C ALA A 28 15.02 18.53 12.55
N HIS A 29 14.66 18.56 13.83
CA HIS A 29 14.80 19.78 14.65
C HIS A 29 16.26 20.19 14.84
N ARG A 30 17.16 19.25 15.10
CA ARG A 30 18.59 19.52 15.26
C ARG A 30 19.24 20.06 13.98
N ALA A 31 18.74 19.61 12.81
CA ALA A 31 19.16 20.08 11.51
C ALA A 31 18.56 21.45 11.15
N GLY A 32 17.61 21.97 11.93
CA GLY A 32 16.88 23.19 11.59
C GLY A 32 16.01 23.03 10.35
N ALA A 33 15.49 21.83 10.10
CA ALA A 33 14.67 21.56 8.93
C ALA A 33 13.31 22.27 9.03
N ASP A 34 12.82 22.81 7.92
CA ASP A 34 11.48 23.37 7.80
C ASP A 34 10.46 22.34 7.30
N CYS A 35 10.93 21.32 6.60
CA CYS A 35 10.12 20.29 5.99
C CYS A 35 10.81 18.91 6.03
N LEU A 36 10.01 17.87 5.86
CA LEU A 36 10.48 16.49 5.82
C LEU A 36 9.82 15.73 4.67
N HIS A 37 10.67 15.13 3.81
CA HIS A 37 10.25 14.20 2.76
C HIS A 37 10.63 12.78 3.19
N PRO A 38 9.71 11.82 3.24
CA PRO A 38 9.97 10.47 3.76
C PRO A 38 10.82 9.58 2.84
N GLY A 39 11.03 9.99 1.61
CA GLY A 39 11.63 9.14 0.58
C GLY A 39 10.68 8.04 0.11
N TYR A 40 11.23 6.88 -0.17
CA TYR A 40 10.51 5.66 -0.57
C TYR A 40 10.71 4.56 0.47
N GLY A 41 9.66 3.78 0.72
CA GLY A 41 9.71 2.70 1.71
C GLY A 41 9.69 3.19 3.15
N PHE A 42 10.01 2.31 4.10
CA PHE A 42 9.99 2.57 5.54
C PHE A 42 8.70 3.26 6.00
N LEU A 43 8.77 4.52 6.38
CA LEU A 43 7.65 5.32 6.91
C LEU A 43 6.92 6.16 5.85
N SER A 44 7.25 6.02 4.55
CA SER A 44 6.63 6.84 3.50
C SER A 44 5.11 6.64 3.37
N GLU A 45 4.62 5.46 3.76
CA GLU A 45 3.20 5.09 3.77
C GLU A 45 2.65 4.95 5.21
N ASN A 46 3.27 5.65 6.16
CA ASN A 46 2.86 5.61 7.55
C ASN A 46 2.16 6.92 7.95
N ALA A 47 0.84 6.86 8.16
CA ALA A 47 0.03 8.02 8.50
C ALA A 47 0.40 8.64 9.85
N ASP A 48 0.78 7.82 10.84
CA ASP A 48 1.18 8.30 12.17
C ASP A 48 2.49 9.09 12.09
N PHE A 49 3.40 8.69 11.20
CA PHE A 49 4.62 9.46 10.95
C PHE A 49 4.29 10.81 10.33
N ALA A 50 3.45 10.86 9.30
CA ALA A 50 3.02 12.10 8.67
C ALA A 50 2.40 13.06 9.71
N ARG A 51 1.46 12.57 10.53
CA ARG A 51 0.87 13.35 11.65
C ARG A 51 1.91 13.84 12.64
N THR A 52 2.87 12.99 13.00
CA THR A 52 3.91 13.36 13.95
C THR A 52 4.81 14.46 13.41
N VAL A 53 5.14 14.42 12.12
CA VAL A 53 5.90 15.49 11.44
C VAL A 53 5.16 16.82 11.51
N GLU A 54 3.85 16.82 11.17
CA GLU A 54 3.01 18.02 11.22
C GLU A 54 2.86 18.56 12.66
N GLN A 55 2.63 17.67 13.64
CA GLN A 55 2.54 18.03 15.06
C GLN A 55 3.86 18.60 15.60
N ALA A 56 4.99 18.19 15.04
CA ALA A 56 6.31 18.73 15.37
C ALA A 56 6.56 20.12 14.75
N GLY A 57 5.61 20.67 14.00
CA GLY A 57 5.72 21.98 13.35
C GLY A 57 6.53 21.98 12.06
N LEU A 58 6.77 20.80 11.49
CA LEU A 58 7.46 20.61 10.21
C LEU A 58 6.44 20.47 9.08
N THR A 59 6.79 20.94 7.89
CA THR A 59 5.98 20.67 6.70
C THR A 59 6.21 19.24 6.21
N TRP A 60 5.15 18.44 6.20
CA TRP A 60 5.20 17.12 5.59
C TRP A 60 5.13 17.22 4.06
N ILE A 61 6.11 16.63 3.36
CA ILE A 61 6.12 16.56 1.89
C ILE A 61 5.66 15.16 1.47
N GLY A 62 4.37 15.03 1.26
CA GLY A 62 3.73 13.77 0.92
C GLY A 62 2.21 13.90 0.92
N PRO A 63 1.47 12.80 0.69
CA PRO A 63 0.01 12.78 0.83
C PRO A 63 -0.39 13.02 2.29
N SER A 64 -1.59 13.58 2.52
CA SER A 64 -2.07 13.78 3.88
C SER A 64 -2.18 12.47 4.66
N PRO A 65 -2.10 12.49 5.99
CA PRO A 65 -2.30 11.29 6.80
C PRO A 65 -3.59 10.52 6.45
N GLU A 66 -4.68 11.25 6.21
CA GLU A 66 -5.98 10.69 5.83
C GLU A 66 -5.93 10.02 4.45
N ALA A 67 -5.21 10.60 3.49
CA ALA A 67 -5.01 10.00 2.18
C ALA A 67 -4.17 8.72 2.26
N ILE A 68 -3.14 8.72 3.13
CA ILE A 68 -2.32 7.52 3.37
C ILE A 68 -3.18 6.40 3.95
N GLU A 69 -4.02 6.68 4.94
CA GLU A 69 -4.91 5.69 5.55
C GLU A 69 -5.94 5.16 4.55
N LEU A 70 -6.61 6.06 3.83
CA LEU A 70 -7.65 5.72 2.87
C LEU A 70 -7.13 4.85 1.73
N LEU A 71 -5.98 5.22 1.16
CA LEU A 71 -5.39 4.51 0.01
C LEU A 71 -4.51 3.32 0.43
N GLY A 72 -4.07 3.27 1.68
CA GLY A 72 -3.32 2.16 2.25
C GLY A 72 -4.15 0.91 2.51
N ASP A 73 -5.46 1.07 2.75
CA ASP A 73 -6.41 -0.04 2.81
C ASP A 73 -6.94 -0.39 1.41
N LYS A 74 -6.71 -1.62 0.98
CA LYS A 74 -6.99 -2.05 -0.40
C LYS A 74 -8.48 -2.01 -0.75
N LEU A 75 -9.36 -2.33 0.20
CA LEU A 75 -10.80 -2.33 -0.03
C LEU A 75 -11.33 -0.91 -0.06
N SER A 76 -10.86 -0.04 0.83
CA SER A 76 -11.17 1.39 0.84
C SER A 76 -10.71 2.08 -0.44
N ALA A 77 -9.48 1.78 -0.89
CA ALA A 77 -8.95 2.31 -2.15
C ALA A 77 -9.79 1.86 -3.37
N ARG A 78 -10.25 0.60 -3.39
CA ARG A 78 -11.16 0.10 -4.44
C ARG A 78 -12.53 0.78 -4.39
N ALA A 79 -13.10 0.96 -3.20
CA ALA A 79 -14.37 1.66 -3.02
C ALA A 79 -14.29 3.10 -3.55
N LEU A 80 -13.22 3.81 -3.20
CA LEU A 80 -12.96 5.16 -3.71
C LEU A 80 -12.81 5.17 -5.24
N ALA A 81 -12.08 4.20 -5.80
CA ALA A 81 -11.91 4.10 -7.25
C ALA A 81 -13.25 3.89 -7.99
N VAL A 82 -14.17 3.11 -7.41
CA VAL A 82 -15.53 2.96 -7.92
C VAL A 82 -16.30 4.28 -7.84
N GLU A 83 -16.21 4.98 -6.72
CA GLU A 83 -16.90 6.27 -6.51
C GLU A 83 -16.51 7.33 -7.55
N VAL A 84 -15.22 7.37 -7.92
CA VAL A 84 -14.69 8.32 -8.91
C VAL A 84 -14.67 7.77 -10.34
N ASP A 85 -15.33 6.64 -10.61
CA ASP A 85 -15.40 5.96 -11.92
C ASP A 85 -14.00 5.67 -12.52
N ALA A 86 -13.01 5.37 -11.66
CA ALA A 86 -11.69 4.95 -12.11
C ALA A 86 -11.73 3.50 -12.62
N PRO A 87 -11.03 3.19 -13.72
CA PRO A 87 -11.01 1.83 -14.24
C PRO A 87 -10.31 0.87 -13.26
N LEU A 88 -11.00 -0.22 -12.92
CA LEU A 88 -10.52 -1.27 -12.03
C LEU A 88 -10.50 -2.63 -12.73
N ALA A 89 -9.50 -3.44 -12.42
CA ALA A 89 -9.60 -4.87 -12.69
C ALA A 89 -10.79 -5.45 -11.89
N PRO A 90 -11.56 -6.40 -12.47
CA PRO A 90 -12.62 -7.07 -11.74
C PRO A 90 -12.11 -7.62 -10.41
N GLY A 91 -12.87 -7.43 -9.35
CA GLY A 91 -12.53 -7.89 -8.01
C GLY A 91 -13.72 -7.79 -7.08
N THR A 92 -13.66 -8.51 -5.95
CA THR A 92 -14.70 -8.41 -4.93
C THR A 92 -14.50 -7.13 -4.11
N GLY A 93 -15.59 -6.45 -3.80
CA GLY A 93 -15.56 -5.22 -2.98
C GLY A 93 -15.44 -5.50 -1.48
N GLU A 94 -15.70 -6.74 -1.08
CA GLU A 94 -15.72 -7.21 0.30
C GLU A 94 -14.88 -8.48 0.43
N PRO A 95 -14.38 -8.78 1.64
CA PRO A 95 -13.77 -10.08 1.91
C PRO A 95 -14.76 -11.20 1.69
N LEU A 96 -14.28 -12.30 1.14
CA LEU A 96 -15.08 -13.50 0.95
C LEU A 96 -15.12 -14.35 2.22
N SER A 97 -16.25 -15.01 2.44
CA SER A 97 -16.45 -15.91 3.57
C SER A 97 -16.06 -17.34 3.22
N THR A 98 -16.20 -17.73 1.95
CA THR A 98 -16.00 -19.10 1.50
C THR A 98 -15.25 -19.16 0.16
N TRP A 99 -14.66 -20.31 -0.13
CA TRP A 99 -13.99 -20.54 -1.40
C TRP A 99 -14.97 -20.66 -2.58
N GLU A 100 -16.22 -21.07 -2.33
CA GLU A 100 -17.28 -21.13 -3.35
C GLU A 100 -17.57 -19.75 -3.93
N GLU A 101 -17.53 -18.70 -3.10
CA GLU A 101 -17.66 -17.32 -3.58
C GLU A 101 -16.49 -16.92 -4.51
N ALA A 102 -15.29 -17.45 -4.25
CA ALA A 102 -14.13 -17.26 -5.13
C ALA A 102 -14.30 -18.00 -6.46
N ARG A 103 -14.90 -19.19 -6.45
CA ARG A 103 -15.25 -19.94 -7.65
C ARG A 103 -16.33 -19.21 -8.46
N ASP A 104 -17.40 -18.75 -7.82
CA ASP A 104 -18.46 -17.99 -8.50
C ASP A 104 -17.91 -16.71 -9.16
N PHE A 105 -16.91 -16.08 -8.52
CA PHE A 105 -16.18 -14.97 -9.13
C PHE A 105 -15.38 -15.42 -10.36
N ALA A 106 -14.68 -16.55 -10.28
CA ALA A 106 -13.91 -17.12 -11.39
C ALA A 106 -14.82 -17.52 -12.57
N ASP A 107 -15.99 -18.10 -12.31
CA ASP A 107 -17.00 -18.43 -13.32
C ASP A 107 -17.46 -17.19 -14.10
N LYS A 108 -17.62 -16.08 -13.39
CA LYS A 108 -18.09 -14.81 -13.98
C LYS A 108 -17.01 -14.05 -14.75
N HIS A 109 -15.77 -14.04 -14.23
CA HIS A 109 -14.68 -13.20 -14.74
C HIS A 109 -13.56 -13.98 -15.44
N GLY A 110 -13.64 -15.30 -15.43
CA GLY A 110 -12.65 -16.23 -15.99
C GLY A 110 -11.41 -16.40 -15.11
N MET A 111 -10.68 -17.48 -15.38
CA MET A 111 -9.34 -17.74 -14.78
C MET A 111 -8.24 -16.98 -15.57
N PRO A 112 -7.05 -16.76 -15.01
CA PRO A 112 -6.70 -16.98 -13.60
C PRO A 112 -7.22 -15.89 -12.67
N ILE A 113 -7.27 -16.21 -11.37
CA ILE A 113 -7.64 -15.29 -10.30
C ILE A 113 -6.52 -15.13 -9.29
N ALA A 114 -6.50 -14.01 -8.58
CA ALA A 114 -5.61 -13.76 -7.45
C ALA A 114 -6.43 -13.68 -6.17
N ILE A 115 -6.15 -14.56 -5.21
CA ILE A 115 -6.72 -14.54 -3.86
C ILE A 115 -5.73 -13.77 -2.98
N LYS A 116 -6.19 -12.73 -2.33
CA LYS A 116 -5.33 -11.80 -1.59
C LYS A 116 -5.86 -11.59 -0.18
N ALA A 117 -4.94 -11.48 0.78
CA ALA A 117 -5.28 -11.00 2.11
C ALA A 117 -5.93 -9.61 2.03
N ALA A 118 -7.05 -9.42 2.72
CA ALA A 118 -7.75 -8.14 2.78
C ALA A 118 -6.93 -7.09 3.53
N PHE A 119 -6.13 -7.52 4.50
CA PHE A 119 -5.29 -6.67 5.34
C PHE A 119 -3.81 -7.02 5.18
N GLY A 120 -2.95 -6.00 5.24
CA GLY A 120 -1.51 -6.17 5.11
C GLY A 120 -0.98 -6.01 3.67
N GLY A 121 0.31 -6.24 3.50
CA GLY A 121 1.04 -6.01 2.25
C GLY A 121 2.26 -6.91 2.09
N GLY A 122 3.14 -6.58 1.11
CA GLY A 122 4.38 -7.30 0.90
C GLY A 122 4.23 -8.68 0.25
N GLY A 123 3.09 -8.96 -0.40
CA GLY A 123 2.85 -10.21 -1.12
C GLY A 123 2.52 -11.42 -0.24
N ARG A 124 2.44 -11.26 1.08
CA ARG A 124 2.02 -12.32 1.98
C ARG A 124 0.50 -12.50 1.91
N GLY A 125 0.03 -13.76 1.93
CA GLY A 125 -1.38 -14.09 1.73
C GLY A 125 -1.86 -13.78 0.31
N LEU A 126 -0.97 -13.90 -0.69
CA LEU A 126 -1.30 -13.82 -2.11
C LEU A 126 -1.14 -15.21 -2.74
N LYS A 127 -2.20 -15.72 -3.37
CA LYS A 127 -2.19 -16.92 -4.19
C LYS A 127 -2.76 -16.62 -5.56
N VAL A 128 -2.02 -16.95 -6.60
CA VAL A 128 -2.52 -16.92 -7.97
C VAL A 128 -2.97 -18.34 -8.33
N VAL A 129 -4.22 -18.46 -8.74
CA VAL A 129 -4.83 -19.73 -9.08
C VAL A 129 -5.14 -19.74 -10.57
N PHE A 130 -4.65 -20.77 -11.27
CA PHE A 130 -4.79 -20.92 -12.72
C PHE A 130 -5.85 -21.94 -13.11
N ASP A 131 -6.16 -22.89 -12.20
CA ASP A 131 -7.15 -23.96 -12.42
C ASP A 131 -8.24 -23.85 -11.34
N GLU A 132 -9.50 -24.05 -11.73
CA GLU A 132 -10.63 -24.02 -10.81
C GLU A 132 -10.52 -25.07 -9.71
N ALA A 133 -9.91 -26.23 -10.00
CA ALA A 133 -9.69 -27.29 -9.02
C ALA A 133 -8.80 -26.86 -7.85
N ASP A 134 -7.99 -25.84 -8.02
CA ASP A 134 -7.05 -25.34 -7.00
C ASP A 134 -7.61 -24.19 -6.16
N ILE A 135 -8.84 -23.72 -6.43
CA ILE A 135 -9.42 -22.54 -5.75
C ILE A 135 -9.58 -22.79 -4.25
N GLU A 136 -10.11 -23.95 -3.85
CA GLU A 136 -10.33 -24.28 -2.44
C GLU A 136 -9.01 -24.25 -1.64
N GLU A 137 -7.97 -24.95 -2.13
CA GLU A 137 -6.66 -24.99 -1.45
C GLU A 137 -5.99 -23.60 -1.50
N GLY A 138 -6.09 -22.90 -2.63
CA GLY A 138 -5.57 -21.54 -2.77
C GLY A 138 -6.19 -20.57 -1.75
N PHE A 139 -7.51 -20.64 -1.57
CA PHE A 139 -8.24 -19.82 -0.60
C PHE A 139 -7.84 -20.14 0.85
N ALA A 140 -7.82 -21.44 1.19
CA ALA A 140 -7.41 -21.90 2.51
C ALA A 140 -5.95 -21.51 2.83
N SER A 141 -5.05 -21.65 1.86
CA SER A 141 -3.64 -21.30 2.00
C SER A 141 -3.43 -19.79 2.18
N ALA A 142 -4.10 -18.96 1.36
CA ALA A 142 -4.03 -17.50 1.50
C ALA A 142 -4.53 -17.04 2.87
N GLY A 143 -5.65 -17.61 3.36
CA GLY A 143 -6.22 -17.29 4.67
C GLY A 143 -5.29 -17.68 5.83
N ARG A 144 -4.65 -18.86 5.76
CA ARG A 144 -3.66 -19.29 6.77
C ARG A 144 -2.47 -18.33 6.82
N GLU A 145 -1.89 -18.02 5.67
CA GLU A 145 -0.73 -17.09 5.59
C GLU A 145 -1.08 -15.68 6.06
N ALA A 146 -2.28 -15.19 5.69
CA ALA A 146 -2.76 -13.88 6.15
C ALA A 146 -2.93 -13.84 7.67
N LYS A 147 -3.52 -14.89 8.24
CA LYS A 147 -3.71 -15.00 9.69
C LYS A 147 -2.39 -15.08 10.44
N GLU A 148 -1.42 -15.83 9.93
CA GLU A 148 -0.08 -15.92 10.54
C GLU A 148 0.68 -14.61 10.46
N ALA A 149 0.62 -13.92 9.31
CA ALA A 149 1.38 -12.71 9.08
C ALA A 149 0.76 -11.46 9.72
N PHE A 150 -0.58 -11.38 9.76
CA PHE A 150 -1.32 -10.15 10.10
C PHE A 150 -2.35 -10.35 11.24
N GLY A 151 -2.48 -11.57 11.78
CA GLY A 151 -3.46 -11.91 12.80
C GLY A 151 -4.91 -12.08 12.30
N ARG A 152 -5.15 -11.80 11.01
CA ARG A 152 -6.47 -11.85 10.34
C ARG A 152 -6.37 -12.61 9.04
N GLY A 153 -7.34 -13.48 8.76
CA GLY A 153 -7.31 -14.40 7.62
C GLY A 153 -8.30 -14.08 6.50
N GLU A 154 -8.96 -12.92 6.55
CA GLU A 154 -9.93 -12.52 5.55
C GLU A 154 -9.24 -12.27 4.22
N CYS A 155 -9.81 -12.85 3.15
CA CYS A 155 -9.30 -12.74 1.80
C CYS A 155 -10.37 -12.16 0.85
N TYR A 156 -9.91 -11.49 -0.19
CA TYR A 156 -10.72 -11.07 -1.32
C TYR A 156 -10.11 -11.59 -2.62
N VAL A 157 -10.84 -11.52 -3.73
CA VAL A 157 -10.41 -12.04 -5.03
C VAL A 157 -10.42 -10.96 -6.08
N GLU A 158 -9.41 -11.01 -6.95
CA GLU A 158 -9.32 -10.17 -8.14
C GLU A 158 -9.00 -11.01 -9.37
N LYS A 159 -9.39 -10.52 -10.54
CA LYS A 159 -8.89 -11.05 -11.82
C LYS A 159 -7.38 -10.88 -11.88
N PHE A 160 -6.65 -11.97 -12.09
CA PHE A 160 -5.21 -11.89 -12.30
C PHE A 160 -4.89 -11.55 -13.76
N LEU A 161 -4.09 -10.52 -13.94
CA LEU A 161 -3.59 -10.12 -15.25
C LEU A 161 -2.25 -10.79 -15.53
N THR A 162 -2.18 -11.61 -16.56
CA THR A 162 -1.00 -12.45 -16.86
C THR A 162 0.18 -11.66 -17.45
N HIS A 163 -0.09 -10.54 -18.09
CA HIS A 163 0.93 -9.69 -18.71
C HIS A 163 0.65 -8.20 -18.42
N PRO A 164 0.61 -7.80 -17.13
CA PRO A 164 0.32 -6.42 -16.80
C PRO A 164 1.51 -5.53 -17.10
N ARG A 165 1.22 -4.26 -17.42
CA ARG A 165 2.22 -3.19 -17.29
C ARG A 165 1.96 -2.47 -15.97
N HIS A 166 3.02 -2.26 -15.21
CA HIS A 166 2.97 -1.45 -14.02
C HIS A 166 3.35 -0.01 -14.39
N VAL A 167 2.34 0.81 -14.60
CA VAL A 167 2.51 2.24 -14.92
C VAL A 167 1.97 3.06 -13.78
N GLU A 168 2.77 3.96 -13.26
CA GLU A 168 2.38 4.87 -12.19
C GLU A 168 2.47 6.33 -12.64
N ALA A 169 1.60 7.17 -12.12
CA ALA A 169 1.59 8.60 -12.37
C ALA A 169 2.18 9.34 -11.16
N GLN A 170 3.14 10.25 -11.42
CA GLN A 170 3.65 11.14 -10.38
C GLN A 170 2.68 12.29 -10.17
N VAL A 171 2.12 12.39 -8.98
CA VAL A 171 1.20 13.47 -8.59
C VAL A 171 1.91 14.42 -7.64
N LEU A 172 1.67 15.70 -7.83
CA LEU A 172 2.04 16.77 -6.90
C LEU A 172 0.79 17.58 -6.58
N ALA A 173 0.55 17.83 -5.30
CA ALA A 173 -0.56 18.65 -4.84
C ALA A 173 -0.05 19.69 -3.84
N ASP A 174 -0.74 20.84 -3.77
CA ASP A 174 -0.46 21.89 -2.80
C ASP A 174 -1.57 22.01 -1.73
N ALA A 175 -1.34 22.85 -0.73
CA ALA A 175 -2.31 23.11 0.34
C ALA A 175 -3.53 23.95 -0.12
N HIS A 176 -3.57 24.40 -1.37
CA HIS A 176 -4.64 25.22 -1.94
C HIS A 176 -5.62 24.44 -2.81
N GLY A 177 -5.44 23.11 -2.90
CA GLY A 177 -6.28 22.22 -3.69
C GLY A 177 -5.86 22.10 -5.17
N ASN A 178 -4.71 22.62 -5.57
CA ASN A 178 -4.18 22.38 -6.90
C ASN A 178 -3.52 21.00 -6.97
N VAL A 179 -3.78 20.28 -8.05
CA VAL A 179 -3.22 18.94 -8.32
C VAL A 179 -2.62 18.94 -9.71
N ALA A 180 -1.40 18.47 -9.83
CA ALA A 180 -0.70 18.32 -11.10
C ALA A 180 -0.19 16.89 -11.27
N VAL A 181 -0.37 16.33 -12.47
CA VAL A 181 0.28 15.08 -12.88
C VAL A 181 1.54 15.45 -13.66
N LEU A 182 2.71 15.13 -13.13
CA LEU A 182 4.01 15.53 -13.71
C LEU A 182 4.48 14.58 -14.81
N GLY A 183 3.94 13.38 -14.87
CA GLY A 183 4.29 12.38 -15.87
C GLY A 183 4.05 10.96 -15.35
N THR A 184 4.38 9.98 -16.17
CA THR A 184 4.23 8.56 -15.84
C THR A 184 5.57 7.85 -15.81
N ARG A 185 5.67 6.84 -14.96
CA ARG A 185 6.79 5.88 -14.93
C ARG A 185 6.27 4.49 -15.27
N ASP A 186 6.99 3.79 -16.11
CA ASP A 186 6.77 2.36 -16.37
C ASP A 186 7.72 1.57 -15.47
N CYS A 187 7.16 0.86 -14.51
CA CYS A 187 7.90 0.05 -13.52
C CYS A 187 7.77 -1.46 -13.83
N SER A 188 7.34 -1.81 -15.06
CA SER A 188 7.30 -3.20 -15.51
C SER A 188 8.73 -3.72 -15.69
N THR A 189 9.11 -4.78 -14.99
CA THR A 189 10.42 -5.46 -15.09
C THR A 189 10.24 -6.91 -15.48
#